data_a687c31a85404678d76c07d513e94bb6
#
_entry.id   a687c31a85404678d76c07d513e94bb6
#
_cell.length_a   1.000
_cell.length_b   1.000
_cell.length_c   1.000
_cell.angle_alpha   90.00
_cell.angle_beta   90.00
_cell.angle_gamma   90.00
#
_symmetry.space_group_name_H-M   'P 1'
#
loop_
_entity.id
_entity.type
_entity.pdbx_description
1 polymer ?
#
loop_
_entity_poly.entity_id
_entity_poly.type
_entity_poly.pdbx_seq_one_letter_code
_entity_poly.pdbx_strand_id
1 'polypeptide(L)'
;LIADLQSAQLYLGKSVERFMRPAVFVDCATSLELAAQLMVRHGSDALIVQGPAGEPLGMLTDRDLRERVVARGVALSTPAYEVMSAPIFGISCSAQGHEALGMMHDRGVGHLVVKESDGTVVGILHARDLLQVDHYPLALLARGIREASRPEEVFQRRGRLPSVVGSLLDSGARPKHICRAISAV
;
A
#
# COMPACT_ATOMS: atom_id res chain seq x y z
N LEU A 1 -20.55 -14.74 -0.59
CA LEU A 1 -20.49 -13.35 -1.12
C LEU A 1 -20.80 -12.31 -0.03
N ILE A 2 -21.95 -12.40 0.68
CA ILE A 2 -22.26 -11.50 1.81
C ILE A 2 -21.23 -11.70 2.93
N ALA A 3 -20.83 -12.92 3.22
CA ALA A 3 -19.78 -13.25 4.18
C ALA A 3 -18.42 -12.68 3.76
N ASP A 4 -18.10 -12.68 2.46
CA ASP A 4 -16.82 -12.16 1.92
C ASP A 4 -16.77 -10.63 1.97
N LEU A 5 -17.91 -9.96 1.73
CA LEU A 5 -18.05 -8.50 1.86
C LEU A 5 -17.97 -8.06 3.32
N GLN A 6 -18.66 -8.77 4.21
CA GLN A 6 -18.56 -8.55 5.65
C GLN A 6 -17.14 -8.79 6.15
N SER A 7 -16.44 -9.80 5.62
CA SER A 7 -15.05 -10.08 5.96
C SER A 7 -14.10 -8.95 5.49
N ALA A 8 -14.32 -8.41 4.29
CA ALA A 8 -13.51 -7.28 3.80
C ALA A 8 -13.77 -5.99 4.59
N GLN A 9 -15.03 -5.69 4.93
CA GLN A 9 -15.38 -4.56 5.79
C GLN A 9 -14.79 -4.73 7.21
N LEU A 10 -14.91 -5.91 7.79
CA LEU A 10 -14.32 -6.24 9.08
C LEU A 10 -12.78 -6.17 9.03
N TYR A 11 -12.18 -6.52 7.90
CA TYR A 11 -10.74 -6.48 7.70
C TYR A 11 -10.22 -5.04 7.63
N LEU A 12 -10.78 -4.21 6.75
CA LEU A 12 -10.41 -2.80 6.59
C LEU A 12 -10.88 -1.91 7.74
N GLY A 13 -11.81 -2.36 8.55
CA GLY A 13 -12.22 -1.73 9.81
C GLY A 13 -11.23 -1.96 10.97
N LYS A 14 -10.20 -2.79 10.77
CA LYS A 14 -9.16 -2.99 11.78
C LYS A 14 -8.14 -1.86 11.77
N SER A 15 -7.51 -1.64 12.92
CA SER A 15 -6.41 -0.71 13.07
C SER A 15 -5.26 -1.02 12.10
N VAL A 16 -4.64 0.02 11.55
CA VAL A 16 -3.47 -0.07 10.65
C VAL A 16 -2.28 -0.76 11.31
N GLU A 17 -2.20 -0.72 12.64
CA GLU A 17 -1.18 -1.43 13.42
C GLU A 17 -1.08 -2.92 13.06
N ARG A 18 -2.20 -3.55 12.68
CA ARG A 18 -2.23 -4.96 12.28
C ARG A 18 -1.64 -5.25 10.91
N PHE A 19 -1.47 -4.23 10.09
CA PHE A 19 -1.03 -4.33 8.69
C PHE A 19 0.35 -3.72 8.47
N MET A 20 0.81 -2.89 9.40
CA MET A 20 2.11 -2.26 9.29
C MET A 20 3.24 -3.27 9.44
N ARG A 21 4.36 -2.94 8.83
CA ARG A 21 5.65 -3.62 9.00
C ARG A 21 6.55 -2.75 9.86
N PRO A 22 7.54 -3.33 10.55
CA PRO A 22 8.53 -2.55 11.28
C PRO A 22 9.19 -1.52 10.37
N ALA A 23 9.37 -0.29 10.87
CA ALA A 23 10.08 0.75 10.15
C ALA A 23 11.58 0.42 10.10
N VAL A 24 12.18 0.55 8.92
CA VAL A 24 13.62 0.47 8.74
C VAL A 24 14.14 1.87 8.44
N PHE A 25 15.03 2.36 9.27
CA PHE A 25 15.61 3.69 9.19
C PHE A 25 17.01 3.65 8.58
N VAL A 26 17.35 4.69 7.83
CA VAL A 26 18.70 4.93 7.31
C VAL A 26 19.04 6.41 7.45
N ASP A 27 20.30 6.71 7.65
CA ASP A 27 20.77 8.09 7.69
C ASP A 27 20.69 8.74 6.31
N CYS A 28 20.43 10.02 6.26
CA CYS A 28 20.30 10.76 5.01
C CYS A 28 21.56 10.66 4.12
N ALA A 29 22.74 10.51 4.71
CA ALA A 29 24.01 10.34 4.01
C ALA A 29 24.29 8.90 3.53
N THR A 30 23.41 7.93 3.89
CA THR A 30 23.57 6.53 3.43
C THR A 30 23.57 6.44 1.92
N SER A 31 24.53 5.72 1.33
CA SER A 31 24.60 5.52 -0.12
C SER A 31 23.41 4.70 -0.63
N LEU A 32 23.00 4.93 -1.88
CA LEU A 32 21.92 4.15 -2.52
C LEU A 32 22.23 2.66 -2.56
N GLU A 33 23.51 2.29 -2.71
CA GLU A 33 23.93 0.89 -2.69
C GLU A 33 23.61 0.24 -1.33
N LEU A 34 24.03 0.87 -0.23
CA LEU A 34 23.79 0.37 1.11
C LEU A 34 22.29 0.38 1.44
N ALA A 35 21.57 1.41 1.01
CA ALA A 35 20.12 1.49 1.18
C ALA A 35 19.42 0.30 0.49
N ALA A 36 19.78 -0.01 -0.77
CA ALA A 36 19.24 -1.16 -1.48
C ALA A 36 19.59 -2.49 -0.80
N GLN A 37 20.82 -2.65 -0.29
CA GLN A 37 21.20 -3.84 0.48
C GLN A 37 20.38 -3.99 1.77
N LEU A 38 20.08 -2.89 2.45
CA LEU A 38 19.22 -2.91 3.65
C LEU A 38 17.77 -3.27 3.30
N MET A 39 17.22 -2.78 2.19
CA MET A 39 15.90 -3.23 1.70
C MET A 39 15.86 -4.74 1.51
N VAL A 40 16.86 -5.32 0.83
CA VAL A 40 16.95 -6.77 0.63
C VAL A 40 17.09 -7.51 1.94
N ARG A 41 17.98 -7.06 2.84
CA ARG A 41 18.24 -7.71 4.13
C ARG A 41 17.00 -7.75 5.03
N HIS A 42 16.21 -6.68 5.03
CA HIS A 42 15.01 -6.57 5.87
C HIS A 42 13.72 -7.00 5.14
N GLY A 43 13.80 -7.39 3.87
CA GLY A 43 12.61 -7.70 3.07
C GLY A 43 11.64 -6.53 2.97
N SER A 44 12.17 -5.30 3.02
CA SER A 44 11.38 -4.06 2.97
C SER A 44 11.50 -3.41 1.60
N ASP A 45 10.40 -2.91 1.08
CA ASP A 45 10.33 -2.15 -0.17
C ASP A 45 10.41 -0.63 0.05
N ALA A 46 10.56 -0.21 1.30
CA ALA A 46 10.72 1.19 1.67
C ALA A 46 11.60 1.35 2.90
N LEU A 47 12.38 2.44 2.95
CA LEU A 47 13.19 2.86 4.07
C LEU A 47 12.81 4.29 4.46
N ILE A 48 12.84 4.59 5.75
CA ILE A 48 12.68 5.94 6.25
C ILE A 48 14.05 6.58 6.32
N VAL A 49 14.23 7.68 5.60
CA VAL A 49 15.46 8.47 5.60
C VAL A 49 15.36 9.48 6.74
N GLN A 50 16.32 9.43 7.67
CA GLN A 50 16.36 10.30 8.84
C GLN A 50 17.53 11.29 8.77
N GLY A 51 17.32 12.45 9.37
CA GLY A 51 18.34 13.47 9.56
C GLY A 51 19.25 13.21 10.75
N PRO A 52 20.24 14.09 10.98
CA PRO A 52 21.21 13.93 12.05
C PRO A 52 20.62 13.92 13.48
N ALA A 53 19.45 14.52 13.68
CA ALA A 53 18.73 14.50 14.96
C ALA A 53 17.73 13.33 15.07
N GLY A 54 17.72 12.41 14.10
CA GLY A 54 16.80 11.27 14.05
C GLY A 54 15.41 11.60 13.52
N GLU A 55 15.19 12.84 13.08
CA GLU A 55 13.92 13.27 12.49
C GLU A 55 13.71 12.62 11.11
N PRO A 56 12.51 12.12 10.81
CA PRO A 56 12.21 11.53 9.52
C PRO A 56 12.08 12.61 8.44
N LEU A 57 13.00 12.61 7.49
CA LEU A 57 13.07 13.58 6.39
C LEU A 57 12.27 13.17 5.17
N GLY A 58 12.32 11.89 4.82
CA GLY A 58 11.71 11.36 3.62
C GLY A 58 11.63 9.84 3.63
N MET A 59 11.18 9.28 2.52
CA MET A 59 11.10 7.84 2.30
C MET A 59 11.79 7.50 0.99
N LEU A 60 12.64 6.47 1.00
CA LEU A 60 13.24 5.88 -0.18
C LEU A 60 12.56 4.55 -0.44
N THR A 61 11.97 4.40 -1.63
CA THR A 61 11.23 3.19 -2.01
C THR A 61 11.93 2.46 -3.17
N ASP A 62 11.55 1.20 -3.41
CA ASP A 62 11.97 0.43 -4.59
C ASP A 62 11.58 1.13 -5.91
N ARG A 63 10.47 1.86 -5.90
CA ARG A 63 10.04 2.70 -7.01
C ARG A 63 11.00 3.85 -7.26
N ASP A 64 11.45 4.55 -6.21
CA ASP A 64 12.42 5.63 -6.34
C ASP A 64 13.75 5.10 -6.89
N LEU A 65 14.22 3.96 -6.40
CA LEU A 65 15.44 3.32 -6.94
C LEU A 65 15.30 3.01 -8.43
N ARG A 66 14.17 2.46 -8.85
CA ARG A 66 13.94 2.13 -10.27
C ARG A 66 13.81 3.36 -11.14
N GLU A 67 12.97 4.35 -10.74
CA GLU A 67 12.60 5.49 -11.59
C GLU A 67 13.60 6.63 -11.52
N ARG A 68 14.25 6.84 -10.37
CA ARG A 68 15.14 7.99 -10.14
C ARG A 68 16.62 7.62 -10.18
N VAL A 69 16.96 6.35 -9.88
CA VAL A 69 18.36 5.89 -9.89
C VAL A 69 18.66 5.12 -11.17
N VAL A 70 18.05 3.95 -11.33
CA VAL A 70 18.36 3.04 -12.45
C VAL A 70 18.01 3.67 -13.79
N ALA A 71 16.78 4.20 -13.95
CA ALA A 71 16.34 4.80 -15.22
C ALA A 71 17.10 6.07 -15.60
N ARG A 72 17.77 6.71 -14.64
CA ARG A 72 18.53 7.96 -14.88
C ARG A 72 20.06 7.78 -14.81
N GLY A 73 20.53 6.58 -14.52
CA GLY A 73 21.96 6.30 -14.41
C GLY A 73 22.66 7.02 -13.25
N VAL A 74 21.93 7.24 -12.14
CA VAL A 74 22.49 7.89 -10.95
C VAL A 74 23.49 6.95 -10.29
N ALA A 75 24.63 7.49 -9.83
CA ALA A 75 25.68 6.71 -9.18
C ALA A 75 25.17 6.09 -7.86
N LEU A 76 25.50 4.83 -7.61
CA LEU A 76 25.08 4.13 -6.39
C LEU A 76 25.73 4.68 -5.11
N SER A 77 26.80 5.46 -5.23
CA SER A 77 27.41 6.21 -4.12
C SER A 77 26.63 7.45 -3.70
N THR A 78 25.62 7.88 -4.47
CA THR A 78 24.78 9.04 -4.16
C THR A 78 24.06 8.83 -2.83
N PRO A 79 24.01 9.86 -1.95
CA PRO A 79 23.28 9.77 -0.69
C PRO A 79 21.76 9.63 -0.88
N ALA A 80 21.11 8.89 0.03
CA ALA A 80 19.67 8.60 -0.02
C ALA A 80 18.79 9.86 -0.03
N TYR A 81 19.21 10.94 0.65
CA TYR A 81 18.44 12.18 0.71
C TYR A 81 18.25 12.86 -0.65
N GLU A 82 19.15 12.64 -1.61
CA GLU A 82 19.05 13.25 -2.95
C GLU A 82 17.97 12.61 -3.81
N VAL A 83 17.58 11.36 -3.49
CA VAL A 83 16.66 10.56 -4.29
C VAL A 83 15.35 10.28 -3.58
N MET A 84 15.31 10.39 -2.26
CA MET A 84 14.11 10.12 -1.45
C MET A 84 12.89 10.93 -1.90
N SER A 85 11.71 10.44 -1.61
CA SER A 85 10.45 11.16 -1.72
C SER A 85 10.14 11.89 -0.42
N ALA A 86 9.81 13.18 -0.53
CA ALA A 86 9.40 14.03 0.59
C ALA A 86 8.26 14.97 0.13
N PRO A 87 7.38 15.43 1.05
CA PRO A 87 7.29 15.02 2.45
C PRO A 87 6.74 13.60 2.61
N ILE A 88 7.03 12.97 3.74
CA ILE A 88 6.39 11.70 4.13
C ILE A 88 5.00 11.96 4.71
N PHE A 89 4.06 11.08 4.39
CA PHE A 89 2.71 11.13 4.94
C PHE A 89 2.57 10.11 6.05
N GLY A 90 2.01 10.55 7.19
CA GLY A 90 1.81 9.70 8.35
C GLY A 90 0.35 9.48 8.68
N ILE A 91 0.07 8.34 9.30
CA ILE A 91 -1.24 7.98 9.82
C ILE A 91 -1.09 7.45 11.25
N SER A 92 -2.11 7.64 12.08
CA SER A 92 -2.12 7.10 13.44
C SER A 92 -2.16 5.57 13.42
N CYS A 93 -1.46 4.92 14.35
CA CYS A 93 -1.54 3.46 14.54
C CYS A 93 -2.98 2.99 14.83
N SER A 94 -3.81 3.84 15.46
CA SER A 94 -5.22 3.56 15.76
C SER A 94 -6.18 3.78 14.59
N ALA A 95 -5.74 4.43 13.50
CA ALA A 95 -6.57 4.64 12.31
C ALA A 95 -6.96 3.32 11.66
N GLN A 96 -8.04 3.33 10.90
CA GLN A 96 -8.53 2.11 10.25
C GLN A 96 -7.93 1.93 8.85
N GLY A 97 -7.86 0.68 8.39
CA GLY A 97 -7.26 0.36 7.08
C GLY A 97 -7.92 1.08 5.90
N HIS A 98 -9.23 1.34 5.93
CA HIS A 98 -9.91 2.08 4.88
C HIS A 98 -9.54 3.57 4.87
N GLU A 99 -9.26 4.18 6.02
CA GLU A 99 -8.78 5.57 6.12
C GLU A 99 -7.38 5.68 5.51
N ALA A 100 -6.52 4.68 5.78
CA ALA A 100 -5.19 4.62 5.19
C ALA A 100 -5.25 4.52 3.65
N LEU A 101 -6.11 3.65 3.10
CA LEU A 101 -6.30 3.55 1.65
C LEU A 101 -6.82 4.85 1.04
N GLY A 102 -7.77 5.52 1.71
CA GLY A 102 -8.26 6.83 1.29
C GLY A 102 -7.14 7.86 1.23
N MET A 103 -6.32 7.95 2.30
CA MET A 103 -5.19 8.88 2.34
C MET A 103 -4.14 8.58 1.27
N MET A 104 -3.78 7.31 1.07
CA MET A 104 -2.84 6.91 0.01
C MET A 104 -3.35 7.32 -1.38
N HIS A 105 -4.64 7.12 -1.63
CA HIS A 105 -5.26 7.51 -2.90
C HIS A 105 -5.25 9.03 -3.11
N ASP A 106 -5.70 9.79 -2.11
CA ASP A 106 -5.82 11.25 -2.19
C ASP A 106 -4.44 11.93 -2.33
N ARG A 107 -3.39 11.30 -1.80
CA ARG A 107 -2.00 11.78 -1.88
C ARG A 107 -1.21 11.19 -3.04
N GLY A 108 -1.74 10.19 -3.74
CA GLY A 108 -1.06 9.51 -4.85
C GLY A 108 0.17 8.71 -4.40
N VAL A 109 0.18 8.22 -3.16
CA VAL A 109 1.31 7.47 -2.58
C VAL A 109 0.93 6.02 -2.29
N GLY A 110 1.90 5.12 -2.34
CA GLY A 110 1.72 3.70 -2.02
C GLY A 110 2.09 3.33 -0.59
N HIS A 111 2.74 4.25 0.14
CA HIS A 111 3.23 4.02 1.49
C HIS A 111 2.83 5.14 2.43
N LEU A 112 2.58 4.80 3.70
CA LEU A 112 2.42 5.74 4.81
C LEU A 112 3.32 5.31 5.95
N VAL A 113 3.86 6.29 6.71
CA VAL A 113 4.47 5.98 8.00
C VAL A 113 3.37 5.87 9.06
N VAL A 114 3.48 4.88 9.93
CA VAL A 114 2.55 4.70 11.05
C VAL A 114 3.16 5.34 12.28
N LYS A 115 2.37 6.19 12.94
CA LYS A 115 2.81 6.97 14.11
C LYS A 115 1.97 6.66 15.33
N GLU A 116 2.62 6.66 16.49
CA GLU A 116 1.93 6.69 17.77
C GLU A 116 1.39 8.09 18.10
N SER A 117 0.66 8.19 19.19
CA SER A 117 0.04 9.45 19.64
C SER A 117 1.05 10.55 20.00
N ASP A 118 2.27 10.18 20.35
CA ASP A 118 3.39 11.09 20.62
C ASP A 118 4.14 11.54 19.36
N GLY A 119 3.74 11.02 18.19
CA GLY A 119 4.36 11.31 16.90
C GLY A 119 5.51 10.37 16.51
N THR A 120 5.89 9.44 17.40
CA THR A 120 6.94 8.45 17.14
C THR A 120 6.54 7.56 15.97
N VAL A 121 7.44 7.38 15.00
CA VAL A 121 7.25 6.46 13.87
C VAL A 121 7.52 5.04 14.33
N VAL A 122 6.51 4.18 14.26
CA VAL A 122 6.56 2.77 14.70
C VAL A 122 6.54 1.78 13.55
N GLY A 123 6.11 2.18 12.36
CA GLY A 123 6.01 1.28 11.24
C GLY A 123 5.85 1.96 9.89
N ILE A 124 5.84 1.13 8.84
CA ILE A 124 5.49 1.50 7.47
C ILE A 124 4.31 0.65 7.05
N LEU A 125 3.33 1.28 6.41
CA LEU A 125 2.16 0.64 5.83
C LEU A 125 2.24 0.77 4.32
N HIS A 126 2.18 -0.34 3.61
CA HIS A 126 2.07 -0.36 2.15
C HIS A 126 0.63 -0.66 1.71
N ALA A 127 0.16 -0.03 0.64
CA ALA A 127 -1.19 -0.24 0.11
C ALA A 127 -1.49 -1.73 -0.16
N ARG A 128 -0.51 -2.52 -0.63
CA ARG A 128 -0.71 -3.94 -0.89
C ARG A 128 -0.94 -4.76 0.38
N ASP A 129 -0.42 -4.33 1.55
CA ASP A 129 -0.65 -5.04 2.80
C ASP A 129 -2.11 -4.91 3.27
N LEU A 130 -2.76 -3.80 2.91
CA LEU A 130 -4.20 -3.58 3.09
C LEU A 130 -5.05 -4.27 2.03
N LEU A 131 -4.49 -4.45 0.83
CA LEU A 131 -5.15 -5.03 -0.34
C LEU A 131 -4.81 -6.51 -0.51
N GLN A 132 -4.45 -7.24 0.55
CA GLN A 132 -4.19 -8.68 0.44
C GLN A 132 -5.36 -9.34 -0.30
N VAL A 133 -5.04 -9.85 -1.48
CA VAL A 133 -5.97 -10.27 -2.55
C VAL A 133 -7.02 -11.29 -2.07
N ASP A 134 -6.69 -12.05 -1.02
CA ASP A 134 -7.55 -13.10 -0.50
C ASP A 134 -8.79 -12.60 0.26
N HIS A 135 -8.85 -11.29 0.57
CA HIS A 135 -9.95 -10.70 1.33
C HIS A 135 -10.74 -9.61 0.58
N TYR A 136 -10.40 -9.32 -0.67
CA TYR A 136 -11.10 -8.29 -1.46
C TYR A 136 -12.16 -8.93 -2.36
N PRO A 137 -13.46 -8.65 -2.16
CA PRO A 137 -14.53 -9.31 -2.92
C PRO A 137 -14.42 -9.16 -4.43
N LEU A 138 -13.98 -7.97 -4.89
CA LEU A 138 -13.76 -7.74 -6.33
C LEU A 138 -12.52 -8.47 -6.84
N ALA A 139 -11.44 -8.54 -6.08
CA ALA A 139 -10.23 -9.26 -6.47
C ALA A 139 -10.46 -10.79 -6.49
N LEU A 140 -11.22 -11.31 -5.52
CA LEU A 140 -11.65 -12.72 -5.52
C LEU A 140 -12.57 -13.03 -6.70
N LEU A 141 -13.48 -12.12 -7.02
CA LEU A 141 -14.37 -12.28 -8.18
C LEU A 141 -13.56 -12.22 -9.49
N ALA A 142 -12.64 -11.27 -9.62
CA ALA A 142 -11.74 -11.11 -10.75
C ALA A 142 -10.83 -12.33 -10.95
N ARG A 143 -10.23 -12.81 -9.86
CA ARG A 143 -9.43 -14.04 -9.85
C ARG A 143 -10.29 -15.24 -10.28
N GLY A 144 -11.47 -15.38 -9.69
CA GLY A 144 -12.40 -16.44 -10.02
C GLY A 144 -12.84 -16.42 -11.49
N ILE A 145 -13.02 -15.24 -12.10
CA ILE A 145 -13.34 -15.11 -13.52
C ILE A 145 -12.12 -15.53 -14.39
N ARG A 146 -10.91 -15.12 -14.02
CA ARG A 146 -9.68 -15.49 -14.74
C ARG A 146 -9.35 -16.98 -14.66
N GLU A 147 -9.62 -17.61 -13.52
CA GLU A 147 -9.36 -19.03 -13.27
C GLU A 147 -10.51 -19.95 -13.74
N ALA A 148 -11.61 -19.39 -14.24
CA ALA A 148 -12.74 -20.17 -14.72
C ALA A 148 -12.35 -20.94 -15.98
N SER A 149 -12.49 -22.26 -15.93
CA SER A 149 -12.17 -23.17 -17.04
C SER A 149 -13.36 -23.41 -17.98
N ARG A 150 -14.56 -22.95 -17.60
CA ARG A 150 -15.81 -23.13 -18.36
C ARG A 150 -16.57 -21.83 -18.55
N PRO A 151 -17.18 -21.61 -19.72
CA PRO A 151 -17.95 -20.39 -19.99
C PRO A 151 -19.09 -20.13 -18.98
N GLU A 152 -19.77 -21.19 -18.52
CA GLU A 152 -20.87 -21.10 -17.56
C GLU A 152 -20.40 -20.54 -16.21
N GLU A 153 -19.20 -20.88 -15.76
CA GLU A 153 -18.60 -20.36 -14.53
C GLU A 153 -18.31 -18.86 -14.64
N VAL A 154 -17.85 -18.42 -15.79
CA VAL A 154 -17.63 -16.99 -16.09
C VAL A 154 -18.95 -16.22 -16.02
N PHE A 155 -20.02 -16.75 -16.64
CA PHE A 155 -21.35 -16.13 -16.63
C PHE A 155 -21.92 -16.02 -15.21
N GLN A 156 -21.86 -17.10 -14.42
CA GLN A 156 -22.35 -17.09 -13.04
C GLN A 156 -21.59 -16.11 -12.15
N ARG A 157 -20.28 -16.01 -12.32
CA ARG A 157 -19.45 -15.10 -11.55
C ARG A 157 -19.65 -13.65 -11.97
N ARG A 158 -19.78 -13.36 -13.27
CA ARG A 158 -20.16 -12.03 -13.79
C ARG A 158 -21.53 -11.56 -13.30
N GLY A 159 -22.50 -12.46 -13.21
CA GLY A 159 -23.83 -12.14 -12.69
C GLY A 159 -23.85 -11.65 -11.24
N ARG A 160 -22.76 -11.84 -10.48
CA ARG A 160 -22.60 -11.35 -9.10
C ARG A 160 -22.02 -9.92 -9.01
N LEU A 161 -21.47 -9.40 -10.11
CA LEU A 161 -20.89 -8.05 -10.15
C LEU A 161 -21.86 -6.95 -9.66
N PRO A 162 -23.14 -6.91 -10.11
CA PRO A 162 -24.06 -5.86 -9.67
C PRO A 162 -24.29 -5.84 -8.16
N SER A 163 -24.41 -7.01 -7.53
CA SER A 163 -24.62 -7.09 -6.07
C SER A 163 -23.36 -6.70 -5.29
N VAL A 164 -22.18 -7.03 -5.79
CA VAL A 164 -20.90 -6.60 -5.19
C VAL A 164 -20.73 -5.10 -5.30
N VAL A 165 -21.02 -4.53 -6.47
CA VAL A 165 -20.96 -3.08 -6.71
C VAL A 165 -21.97 -2.35 -5.82
N GLY A 166 -23.21 -2.84 -5.72
CA GLY A 166 -24.23 -2.27 -4.84
C GLY A 166 -23.76 -2.22 -3.40
N SER A 167 -23.28 -3.34 -2.86
CA SER A 167 -22.79 -3.40 -1.47
C SER A 167 -21.57 -2.49 -1.21
N LEU A 168 -20.68 -2.31 -2.22
CA LEU A 168 -19.56 -1.38 -2.10
C LEU A 168 -20.01 0.08 -2.10
N LEU A 169 -21.02 0.42 -2.90
CA LEU A 169 -21.62 1.76 -2.90
C LEU A 169 -22.33 2.05 -1.57
N ASP A 170 -23.09 1.09 -1.06
CA ASP A 170 -23.79 1.17 0.23
C ASP A 170 -22.81 1.33 1.41
N SER A 171 -21.60 0.76 1.28
CA SER A 171 -20.52 0.92 2.28
C SER A 171 -19.73 2.22 2.13
N GLY A 172 -20.11 3.11 1.21
CA GLY A 172 -19.47 4.42 1.01
C GLY A 172 -18.27 4.39 0.06
N ALA A 173 -18.04 3.30 -0.67
CA ALA A 173 -16.98 3.25 -1.67
C ALA A 173 -17.29 4.21 -2.84
N ARG A 174 -16.31 5.01 -3.24
CA ARG A 174 -16.48 5.99 -4.33
C ARG A 174 -16.62 5.28 -5.67
N PRO A 175 -17.62 5.62 -6.51
CA PRO A 175 -17.87 4.99 -7.82
C PRO A 175 -16.64 4.91 -8.73
N LYS A 176 -15.81 5.93 -8.71
CA LYS A 176 -14.54 6.00 -9.45
C LYS A 176 -13.61 4.80 -9.19
N HIS A 177 -13.53 4.34 -7.95
CA HIS A 177 -12.65 3.25 -7.54
C HIS A 177 -13.23 1.89 -7.96
N ILE A 178 -14.55 1.77 -7.87
CA ILE A 178 -15.27 0.58 -8.30
C ILE A 178 -15.12 0.39 -9.81
N CYS A 179 -15.33 1.45 -10.60
CA CYS A 179 -15.16 1.39 -12.05
C CYS A 179 -13.74 0.98 -12.45
N ARG A 180 -12.72 1.53 -11.78
CA ARG A 180 -11.32 1.20 -12.06
C ARG A 180 -10.98 -0.26 -11.74
N ALA A 181 -11.51 -0.79 -10.63
CA ALA A 181 -11.35 -2.18 -10.26
C ALA A 181 -12.06 -3.15 -11.23
N ILE A 182 -13.23 -2.76 -11.74
CA ILE A 182 -13.99 -3.55 -12.73
C ILE A 182 -13.29 -3.54 -14.09
N SER A 183 -12.69 -2.40 -14.50
CA SER A 183 -11.96 -2.30 -15.79
C SER A 183 -10.66 -3.11 -15.81
N ALA A 184 -10.20 -3.58 -14.67
CA ALA A 184 -9.01 -4.44 -14.54
C ALA A 184 -9.35 -5.96 -14.59
N VAL A 185 -10.62 -6.32 -14.72
CA VAL A 185 -11.17 -7.69 -14.83
C VAL A 185 -11.52 -8.04 -16.27
#